data_43b1b61e3cc7f6397cad96b4ebb40b8f
#
_entry.id   43b1b61e3cc7f6397cad96b4ebb40b8f
#
_cell.length_a   1.000
_cell.length_b   1.000
_cell.length_c   1.000
_cell.angle_alpha   90.00
_cell.angle_beta   90.00
_cell.angle_gamma   90.00
#
_symmetry.space_group_name_H-M   'P 1'
#
loop_
_entity.id
_entity.type
_entity.pdbx_description
1 polymer ?
#
loop_
_entity_poly.entity_id
_entity_poly.type
_entity_poly.pdbx_seq_one_letter_code
_entity_poly.pdbx_strand_id
1 'polypeptide(L)'
;MQFTPLKPSHWQLHRFETLVAVLVFGVCAIFVINNLLPSLNVKESLWQTPETLPVIQPVGIDFRIGLFRPGSALLAGESPYTATGINYPPFTMLIGGLFALLTEWRGYLLHYGLMVVMNAAAVWLFVRSAVKAFLPSDSMLASGIFIAVLAVLEVATFTSYGFAFNLERGNYDVYPLFLSALFLWLLWKRPDWVWVQVLLVSMAAHLKLYPAILFVLILWKHGRKSLLPLVVVNLVLALCLGPENLWLFIRRIAFDISERKTTWIGNHSAYAYASFFQYDVQSNAPSAFELIFLALPVGVWIAALLRLWRQGYSYRRGVWLFALCIPLMNLLPRVSYDYKLIWFFAPAAVILVAESWRFIQGSKTAGITLATLMVLMMMIHRSFAITPDAFASKYPYLLIVLIITLILAWTDRQS
;
A
#
# COMPACT_ATOMS: atom_id res chain seq x y z
N MET A 1 30.72 -8.53 43.69
CA MET A 1 30.87 -8.90 42.30
C MET A 1 29.80 -8.12 41.48
N GLN A 2 30.23 -7.11 40.75
CA GLN A 2 29.34 -6.40 39.84
C GLN A 2 29.23 -7.25 38.57
N PHE A 3 28.09 -7.87 38.33
CA PHE A 3 27.76 -8.51 37.06
C PHE A 3 27.66 -7.43 35.98
N THR A 4 28.65 -7.21 35.19
CA THR A 4 28.53 -6.48 33.92
C THR A 4 27.75 -7.35 32.96
N PRO A 5 26.52 -6.96 32.56
CA PRO A 5 25.76 -7.74 31.59
C PRO A 5 26.53 -7.77 30.27
N LEU A 6 26.81 -8.97 29.78
CA LEU A 6 27.39 -9.18 28.47
C LEU A 6 26.53 -8.50 27.42
N LYS A 7 27.05 -7.46 26.75
CA LYS A 7 26.34 -6.85 25.62
C LYS A 7 26.24 -7.90 24.50
N PRO A 8 25.04 -8.29 24.08
CA PRO A 8 24.89 -9.24 22.99
C PRO A 8 25.62 -8.71 21.74
N SER A 9 26.27 -9.59 21.00
CA SER A 9 26.91 -9.20 19.75
C SER A 9 25.84 -8.76 18.74
N HIS A 10 26.18 -7.87 17.82
CA HIS A 10 25.31 -7.41 16.71
C HIS A 10 24.66 -8.59 15.95
N TRP A 11 25.41 -9.68 15.80
CA TRP A 11 24.94 -10.89 15.13
C TRP A 11 23.87 -11.67 15.93
N GLN A 12 23.98 -11.68 17.25
CA GLN A 12 22.98 -12.32 18.13
C GLN A 12 21.66 -11.55 18.13
N LEU A 13 21.71 -10.20 18.15
CA LEU A 13 20.53 -9.35 18.01
C LEU A 13 19.81 -9.57 16.68
N HIS A 14 20.54 -9.63 15.57
CA HIS A 14 19.96 -9.87 14.24
C HIS A 14 19.29 -11.24 14.12
N ARG A 15 19.87 -12.29 14.71
CA ARG A 15 19.25 -13.62 14.74
C ARG A 15 17.98 -13.62 15.57
N PHE A 16 17.99 -12.94 16.72
CA PHE A 16 16.82 -12.83 17.57
C PHE A 16 15.68 -12.08 16.87
N GLU A 17 15.96 -10.94 16.25
CA GLU A 17 14.98 -10.19 15.44
C GLU A 17 14.38 -11.05 14.33
N THR A 18 15.21 -11.79 13.61
CA THR A 18 14.77 -12.68 12.53
C THR A 18 13.90 -13.82 13.06
N LEU A 19 14.31 -14.45 14.16
CA LEU A 19 13.53 -15.52 14.79
C LEU A 19 12.14 -15.04 15.21
N VAL A 20 12.05 -13.88 15.87
CA VAL A 20 10.77 -13.30 16.30
C VAL A 20 9.91 -12.95 15.08
N ALA A 21 10.49 -12.36 14.02
CA ALA A 21 9.76 -12.07 12.79
C ALA A 21 9.17 -13.34 12.16
N VAL A 22 9.95 -14.43 12.09
CA VAL A 22 9.48 -15.73 11.58
C VAL A 22 8.38 -16.32 12.46
N LEU A 23 8.49 -16.22 13.78
CA LEU A 23 7.46 -16.73 14.72
C LEU A 23 6.17 -15.93 14.59
N VAL A 24 6.25 -14.59 14.58
CA VAL A 24 5.07 -13.73 14.41
C VAL A 24 4.40 -14.00 13.07
N PHE A 25 5.18 -14.07 11.98
CA PHE A 25 4.68 -14.44 10.66
C PHE A 25 4.01 -15.81 10.68
N GLY A 26 4.62 -16.82 11.30
CA GLY A 26 4.07 -18.18 11.40
C GLY A 26 2.71 -18.20 12.10
N VAL A 27 2.57 -17.48 13.24
CA VAL A 27 1.29 -17.35 13.96
C VAL A 27 0.24 -16.66 13.10
N CYS A 28 0.59 -15.55 12.43
CA CYS A 28 -0.32 -14.82 11.56
C CYS A 28 -0.73 -15.67 10.34
N ALA A 29 0.20 -16.40 9.73
CA ALA A 29 -0.09 -17.30 8.62
C ALA A 29 -1.03 -18.44 9.04
N ILE A 30 -0.81 -19.06 10.22
CA ILE A 30 -1.70 -20.08 10.79
C ILE A 30 -3.09 -19.49 11.04
N PHE A 31 -3.18 -18.28 11.59
CA PHE A 31 -4.45 -17.59 11.79
C PHE A 31 -5.21 -17.41 10.47
N VAL A 32 -4.52 -16.91 9.44
CA VAL A 32 -5.10 -16.71 8.10
C VAL A 32 -5.57 -18.05 7.51
N ILE A 33 -4.72 -19.09 7.59
CA ILE A 33 -5.04 -20.43 7.10
C ILE A 33 -6.30 -20.98 7.82
N ASN A 34 -6.33 -20.92 9.13
CA ASN A 34 -7.43 -21.50 9.91
C ASN A 34 -8.77 -20.74 9.75
N ASN A 35 -8.74 -19.43 9.51
CA ASN A 35 -9.96 -18.62 9.42
C ASN A 35 -10.46 -18.42 7.98
N LEU A 36 -9.57 -18.42 7.00
CA LEU A 36 -9.92 -18.13 5.61
C LEU A 36 -9.97 -19.36 4.72
N LEU A 37 -9.12 -20.40 4.95
CA LEU A 37 -9.15 -21.64 4.18
C LEU A 37 -10.47 -22.41 4.31
N PRO A 38 -11.10 -22.54 5.50
CA PRO A 38 -12.42 -23.18 5.59
C PRO A 38 -13.48 -22.46 4.78
N SER A 39 -13.43 -21.12 4.73
CA SER A 39 -14.31 -20.32 3.89
C SER A 39 -14.02 -20.50 2.39
N LEU A 40 -12.79 -20.80 2.01
CA LEU A 40 -12.40 -21.11 0.63
C LEU A 40 -12.89 -22.50 0.21
N ASN A 41 -12.82 -23.52 1.07
CA ASN A 41 -13.33 -24.89 0.79
C ASN A 41 -14.84 -24.91 0.58
N VAL A 42 -15.60 -24.18 1.39
CA VAL A 42 -17.05 -24.00 1.19
C VAL A 42 -17.33 -23.28 -0.13
N LYS A 43 -16.41 -22.46 -0.60
CA LYS A 43 -16.57 -21.61 -1.77
C LYS A 43 -16.04 -22.21 -3.09
N GLU A 44 -15.36 -23.36 -3.07
CA GLU A 44 -15.08 -24.10 -4.32
C GLU A 44 -16.38 -24.49 -5.03
N SER A 45 -17.42 -24.85 -4.26
CA SER A 45 -18.78 -25.05 -4.76
C SER A 45 -19.47 -23.76 -5.19
N LEU A 46 -19.17 -22.62 -4.53
CA LEU A 46 -19.72 -21.30 -4.86
C LEU A 46 -18.99 -20.64 -6.06
N TRP A 47 -17.75 -21.06 -6.35
CA TRP A 47 -17.04 -20.66 -7.56
C TRP A 47 -17.76 -21.16 -8.82
N GLN A 48 -18.46 -22.27 -8.71
CA GLN A 48 -19.22 -22.88 -9.79
C GLN A 48 -20.66 -22.36 -9.91
N THR A 49 -21.19 -21.67 -8.89
CA THR A 49 -22.59 -21.16 -8.88
C THR A 49 -22.65 -19.68 -8.48
N PRO A 50 -22.59 -18.75 -9.45
CA PRO A 50 -22.55 -17.31 -9.17
C PRO A 50 -23.80 -16.69 -8.54
N GLU A 51 -24.92 -17.41 -8.46
CA GLU A 51 -26.24 -16.81 -8.30
C GLU A 51 -26.83 -16.80 -6.89
N THR A 52 -26.16 -17.38 -5.89
CA THR A 52 -26.84 -17.68 -4.61
C THR A 52 -26.52 -16.75 -3.43
N LEU A 53 -25.64 -15.76 -3.58
CA LEU A 53 -25.38 -14.78 -2.51
C LEU A 53 -25.58 -13.35 -3.03
N PRO A 54 -26.66 -12.65 -2.60
CA PRO A 54 -27.04 -11.36 -3.17
C PRO A 54 -26.12 -10.18 -2.83
N VAL A 55 -25.13 -10.36 -1.99
CA VAL A 55 -24.28 -9.24 -1.49
C VAL A 55 -22.78 -9.48 -1.68
N ILE A 56 -22.34 -10.70 -1.95
CA ILE A 56 -20.92 -11.04 -2.01
C ILE A 56 -20.58 -11.56 -3.40
N GLN A 57 -19.75 -10.82 -4.10
CA GLN A 57 -19.19 -11.29 -5.37
C GLN A 57 -18.37 -12.58 -5.15
N PRO A 58 -18.22 -13.44 -6.17
CA PRO A 58 -17.45 -14.66 -6.04
C PRO A 58 -16.04 -14.40 -5.49
N VAL A 59 -15.57 -15.30 -4.61
CA VAL A 59 -14.20 -15.22 -4.08
C VAL A 59 -13.20 -15.18 -5.22
N GLY A 60 -12.17 -14.32 -5.11
CA GLY A 60 -11.16 -14.15 -6.15
C GLY A 60 -11.64 -13.43 -7.41
N ILE A 61 -12.78 -12.72 -7.35
CA ILE A 61 -13.32 -12.05 -8.54
C ILE A 61 -12.33 -11.07 -9.18
N ASP A 62 -11.57 -10.30 -8.38
CA ASP A 62 -10.60 -9.34 -8.89
C ASP A 62 -9.37 -10.05 -9.49
N PHE A 63 -8.95 -11.20 -8.93
CA PHE A 63 -7.96 -12.07 -9.54
C PHE A 63 -8.46 -12.59 -10.90
N ARG A 64 -9.67 -13.12 -10.92
CA ARG A 64 -10.27 -13.69 -12.13
C ARG A 64 -10.39 -12.69 -13.26
N ILE A 65 -11.04 -11.53 -13.01
CA ILE A 65 -11.29 -10.52 -14.03
C ILE A 65 -10.10 -9.59 -14.27
N GLY A 66 -9.25 -9.36 -13.26
CA GLY A 66 -8.14 -8.42 -13.29
C GLY A 66 -6.81 -9.00 -13.73
N LEU A 67 -6.58 -10.30 -13.49
CA LEU A 67 -5.31 -10.96 -13.81
C LEU A 67 -5.52 -12.19 -14.69
N PHE A 68 -6.33 -13.17 -14.25
CA PHE A 68 -6.40 -14.48 -14.88
C PHE A 68 -6.98 -14.42 -16.30
N ARG A 69 -8.18 -13.87 -16.47
CA ARG A 69 -8.83 -13.77 -17.80
C ARG A 69 -8.03 -12.93 -18.80
N PRO A 70 -7.55 -11.71 -18.42
CA PRO A 70 -6.68 -10.95 -19.31
C PRO A 70 -5.39 -11.70 -19.67
N GLY A 71 -4.80 -12.42 -18.70
CA GLY A 71 -3.63 -13.26 -18.95
C GLY A 71 -3.92 -14.43 -19.88
N SER A 72 -5.09 -15.06 -19.76
CA SER A 72 -5.52 -16.14 -20.67
C SER A 72 -5.75 -15.62 -22.09
N ALA A 73 -6.36 -14.44 -22.26
CA ALA A 73 -6.50 -13.81 -23.57
C ALA A 73 -5.13 -13.54 -24.20
N LEU A 74 -4.17 -13.02 -23.42
CA LEU A 74 -2.80 -12.80 -23.88
C LEU A 74 -2.13 -14.09 -24.36
N LEU A 75 -2.27 -15.20 -23.62
CA LEU A 75 -1.73 -16.51 -24.03
C LEU A 75 -2.41 -17.09 -25.27
N ALA A 76 -3.67 -16.73 -25.52
CA ALA A 76 -4.39 -17.07 -26.73
C ALA A 76 -4.02 -16.19 -27.94
N GLY A 77 -3.13 -15.21 -27.78
CA GLY A 77 -2.75 -14.26 -28.83
C GLY A 77 -3.75 -13.13 -29.04
N GLU A 78 -4.70 -12.96 -28.12
CA GLU A 78 -5.72 -11.89 -28.16
C GLU A 78 -5.29 -10.68 -27.33
N SER A 79 -5.77 -9.49 -27.72
CA SER A 79 -5.56 -8.31 -26.87
C SER A 79 -6.39 -8.42 -25.59
N PRO A 80 -5.77 -8.34 -24.40
CA PRO A 80 -6.50 -8.40 -23.14
C PRO A 80 -7.49 -7.25 -22.98
N TYR A 81 -7.27 -6.12 -23.61
CA TYR A 81 -8.14 -4.93 -23.55
C TYR A 81 -9.43 -5.08 -24.33
N THR A 82 -9.40 -5.74 -25.48
CA THR A 82 -10.59 -5.99 -26.28
C THR A 82 -11.39 -7.19 -25.77
N ALA A 83 -10.68 -8.27 -25.37
CA ALA A 83 -11.32 -9.50 -24.93
C ALA A 83 -12.01 -9.39 -23.56
N THR A 84 -11.46 -8.59 -22.62
CA THR A 84 -11.96 -8.56 -21.23
C THR A 84 -12.43 -7.21 -20.74
N GLY A 85 -12.15 -6.14 -21.49
CA GLY A 85 -12.52 -4.78 -21.07
C GLY A 85 -11.77 -4.25 -19.86
N ILE A 86 -10.58 -4.82 -19.57
CA ILE A 86 -9.75 -4.45 -18.40
C ILE A 86 -9.15 -3.03 -18.54
N ASN A 87 -8.85 -2.40 -17.41
CA ASN A 87 -8.32 -1.03 -17.33
C ASN A 87 -7.00 -0.93 -16.55
N TYR A 88 -6.26 -2.04 -16.40
CA TYR A 88 -4.95 -2.05 -15.76
C TYR A 88 -3.81 -1.86 -16.79
N PRO A 89 -2.63 -1.36 -16.37
CA PRO A 89 -1.48 -1.16 -17.27
C PRO A 89 -1.03 -2.45 -17.97
N PRO A 90 -0.38 -2.35 -19.14
CA PRO A 90 0.07 -3.53 -19.90
C PRO A 90 0.94 -4.52 -19.12
N PHE A 91 1.83 -4.04 -18.27
CA PHE A 91 2.67 -4.90 -17.42
C PHE A 91 1.87 -5.82 -16.48
N THR A 92 0.72 -5.38 -16.00
CA THR A 92 -0.18 -6.21 -15.17
C THR A 92 -0.66 -7.45 -15.93
N MET A 93 -0.86 -7.33 -17.22
CA MET A 93 -1.31 -8.44 -18.07
C MET A 93 -0.26 -9.53 -18.22
N LEU A 94 1.03 -9.17 -18.25
CA LEU A 94 2.13 -10.15 -18.22
C LEU A 94 2.13 -10.96 -16.92
N ILE A 95 1.90 -10.30 -15.79
CA ILE A 95 1.75 -11.01 -14.49
C ILE A 95 0.53 -11.93 -14.52
N GLY A 96 -0.59 -11.46 -15.08
CA GLY A 96 -1.77 -12.28 -15.32
C GLY A 96 -1.48 -13.51 -16.18
N GLY A 97 -0.66 -13.35 -17.24
CA GLY A 97 -0.21 -14.43 -18.10
C GLY A 97 0.54 -15.54 -17.36
N LEU A 98 1.38 -15.18 -16.37
CA LEU A 98 2.07 -16.17 -15.54
C LEU A 98 1.11 -17.03 -14.73
N PHE A 99 0.05 -16.43 -14.17
CA PHE A 99 -0.99 -17.19 -13.46
C PHE A 99 -1.86 -18.02 -14.41
N ALA A 100 -2.10 -17.54 -15.63
CA ALA A 100 -2.89 -18.23 -16.63
C ALA A 100 -2.20 -19.48 -17.22
N LEU A 101 -0.90 -19.69 -16.96
CA LEU A 101 -0.21 -20.95 -17.22
C LEU A 101 -0.71 -22.10 -16.31
N LEU A 102 -1.41 -21.76 -15.22
CA LEU A 102 -2.02 -22.72 -14.31
C LEU A 102 -3.53 -22.81 -14.57
N THR A 103 -4.21 -23.75 -13.90
CA THR A 103 -5.68 -23.66 -13.81
C THR A 103 -6.07 -22.45 -12.96
N GLU A 104 -7.25 -21.88 -13.20
CA GLU A 104 -7.73 -20.69 -12.50
C GLU A 104 -7.64 -20.85 -10.97
N TRP A 105 -8.07 -21.99 -10.45
CA TRP A 105 -8.00 -22.29 -9.03
C TRP A 105 -6.55 -22.38 -8.50
N ARG A 106 -5.67 -23.09 -9.17
CA ARG A 106 -4.25 -23.19 -8.77
C ARG A 106 -3.55 -21.83 -8.85
N GLY A 107 -3.85 -21.05 -9.90
CA GLY A 107 -3.38 -19.68 -10.05
C GLY A 107 -3.83 -18.80 -8.87
N TYR A 108 -5.09 -18.92 -8.46
CA TYR A 108 -5.62 -18.19 -7.31
C TYR A 108 -4.96 -18.58 -5.99
N LEU A 109 -4.77 -19.89 -5.72
CA LEU A 109 -4.08 -20.37 -4.52
C LEU A 109 -2.63 -19.88 -4.44
N LEU A 110 -1.90 -19.92 -5.57
CA LEU A 110 -0.55 -19.37 -5.66
C LEU A 110 -0.56 -17.85 -5.40
N HIS A 111 -1.47 -17.12 -6.04
CA HIS A 111 -1.66 -15.69 -5.84
C HIS A 111 -1.95 -15.36 -4.37
N TYR A 112 -2.86 -16.11 -3.72
CA TYR A 112 -3.19 -15.97 -2.32
C TYR A 112 -1.96 -16.17 -1.41
N GLY A 113 -1.19 -17.24 -1.62
CA GLY A 113 0.05 -17.50 -0.87
C GLY A 113 1.07 -16.39 -1.05
N LEU A 114 1.25 -15.89 -2.27
CA LEU A 114 2.12 -14.76 -2.56
C LEU A 114 1.67 -13.49 -1.84
N MET A 115 0.36 -13.20 -1.81
CA MET A 115 -0.17 -12.04 -1.08
C MET A 115 0.15 -12.11 0.41
N VAL A 116 0.00 -13.27 1.06
CA VAL A 116 0.31 -13.46 2.47
C VAL A 116 1.80 -13.19 2.75
N VAL A 117 2.69 -13.82 1.98
CA VAL A 117 4.15 -13.68 2.16
C VAL A 117 4.62 -12.26 1.86
N MET A 118 4.17 -11.67 0.76
CA MET A 118 4.58 -10.32 0.36
C MET A 118 4.06 -9.24 1.32
N ASN A 119 2.86 -9.43 1.89
CA ASN A 119 2.33 -8.50 2.89
C ASN A 119 3.19 -8.49 4.16
N ALA A 120 3.50 -9.66 4.70
CA ALA A 120 4.39 -9.77 5.87
C ALA A 120 5.78 -9.19 5.57
N ALA A 121 6.35 -9.52 4.42
CA ALA A 121 7.64 -8.97 4.01
C ALA A 121 7.58 -7.43 3.86
N ALA A 122 6.48 -6.87 3.36
CA ALA A 122 6.30 -5.43 3.25
C ALA A 122 6.26 -4.75 4.62
N VAL A 123 5.50 -5.29 5.57
CA VAL A 123 5.44 -4.78 6.95
C VAL A 123 6.83 -4.81 7.60
N TRP A 124 7.53 -5.95 7.49
CA TRP A 124 8.91 -6.09 8.00
C TRP A 124 9.84 -5.03 7.39
N LEU A 125 9.80 -4.83 6.07
CA LEU A 125 10.64 -3.84 5.37
C LEU A 125 10.31 -2.40 5.80
N PHE A 126 9.04 -2.05 6.02
CA PHE A 126 8.64 -0.74 6.51
C PHE A 126 9.15 -0.48 7.92
N VAL A 127 8.95 -1.43 8.85
CA VAL A 127 9.45 -1.30 10.22
C VAL A 127 10.97 -1.19 10.23
N ARG A 128 11.67 -2.03 9.46
CA ARG A 128 13.14 -2.00 9.34
C ARG A 128 13.64 -0.66 8.81
N SER A 129 12.96 -0.12 7.80
CA SER A 129 13.28 1.18 7.21
C SER A 129 13.06 2.34 8.18
N ALA A 130 11.96 2.30 8.95
CA ALA A 130 11.68 3.29 9.98
C ALA A 130 12.70 3.23 11.13
N VAL A 131 13.01 2.04 11.64
CA VAL A 131 14.03 1.86 12.68
C VAL A 131 15.37 2.44 12.23
N LYS A 132 15.80 2.14 11.00
CA LYS A 132 17.05 2.70 10.46
C LYS A 132 17.03 4.22 10.33
N ALA A 133 15.86 4.80 10.07
CA ALA A 133 15.70 6.24 9.91
C ALA A 133 15.70 7.01 11.24
N PHE A 134 15.12 6.43 12.30
CA PHE A 134 14.79 7.17 13.52
C PHE A 134 15.56 6.73 14.77
N LEU A 135 16.09 5.52 14.81
CA LEU A 135 16.74 4.98 16.00
C LEU A 135 18.28 4.91 15.83
N PRO A 136 19.02 4.99 16.93
CA PRO A 136 20.47 4.73 16.91
C PRO A 136 20.74 3.31 16.44
N SER A 137 21.74 3.15 15.58
CA SER A 137 22.19 1.82 15.16
C SER A 137 22.66 1.01 16.37
N ASP A 138 22.34 -0.30 16.38
CA ASP A 138 22.95 -1.30 17.26
C ASP A 138 22.64 -1.19 18.75
N SER A 139 21.51 -0.59 19.14
CA SER A 139 21.04 -0.59 20.51
C SER A 139 20.01 -1.71 20.77
N MET A 140 20.07 -2.35 21.96
CA MET A 140 19.05 -3.31 22.39
C MET A 140 17.65 -2.68 22.38
N LEU A 141 17.55 -1.39 22.68
CA LEU A 141 16.30 -0.65 22.68
C LEU A 141 15.73 -0.52 21.25
N ALA A 142 16.58 -0.30 20.25
CA ALA A 142 16.15 -0.26 18.84
C ALA A 142 15.61 -1.64 18.40
N SER A 143 16.25 -2.73 18.81
CA SER A 143 15.74 -4.10 18.55
C SER A 143 14.42 -4.36 19.29
N GLY A 144 14.29 -3.90 20.52
CA GLY A 144 13.04 -4.01 21.28
C GLY A 144 11.86 -3.26 20.61
N ILE A 145 12.09 -2.02 20.16
CA ILE A 145 11.10 -1.25 19.41
C ILE A 145 10.77 -1.93 18.08
N PHE A 146 11.79 -2.40 17.35
CA PHE A 146 11.59 -3.13 16.10
C PHE A 146 10.64 -4.31 16.29
N ILE A 147 10.92 -5.19 17.27
CA ILE A 147 10.13 -6.38 17.56
C ILE A 147 8.71 -6.02 17.97
N ALA A 148 8.55 -5.06 18.89
CA ALA A 148 7.24 -4.65 19.38
C ALA A 148 6.37 -4.06 18.26
N VAL A 149 6.93 -3.14 17.45
CA VAL A 149 6.20 -2.51 16.35
C VAL A 149 5.89 -3.53 15.25
N LEU A 150 6.84 -4.42 14.93
CA LEU A 150 6.62 -5.48 13.95
C LEU A 150 5.47 -6.40 14.40
N ALA A 151 5.48 -6.87 15.64
CA ALA A 151 4.43 -7.75 16.15
C ALA A 151 3.06 -7.08 16.13
N VAL A 152 2.97 -5.83 16.57
CA VAL A 152 1.71 -5.05 16.54
C VAL A 152 1.21 -4.90 15.11
N LEU A 153 2.06 -4.52 14.16
CA LEU A 153 1.65 -4.28 12.79
C LEU A 153 1.32 -5.57 12.02
N GLU A 154 2.07 -6.66 12.24
CA GLU A 154 1.75 -7.96 11.64
C GLU A 154 0.38 -8.44 12.12
N VAL A 155 0.13 -8.45 13.43
CA VAL A 155 -1.17 -8.81 13.98
C VAL A 155 -2.27 -7.89 13.44
N ALA A 156 -2.07 -6.57 13.49
CA ALA A 156 -3.04 -5.60 13.00
C ALA A 156 -3.34 -5.79 11.50
N THR A 157 -2.31 -6.05 10.68
CA THR A 157 -2.48 -6.27 9.24
C THR A 157 -3.28 -7.54 8.95
N PHE A 158 -2.87 -8.66 9.54
CA PHE A 158 -3.50 -9.96 9.26
C PHE A 158 -4.92 -10.08 9.83
N THR A 159 -5.26 -9.30 10.85
CA THR A 159 -6.62 -9.21 11.39
C THR A 159 -7.45 -8.06 10.79
N SER A 160 -6.84 -7.24 9.90
CA SER A 160 -7.53 -6.11 9.31
C SER A 160 -8.58 -6.52 8.28
N TYR A 161 -9.69 -5.80 8.26
CA TYR A 161 -10.69 -5.95 7.21
C TYR A 161 -10.12 -5.70 5.81
N GLY A 162 -9.25 -4.66 5.66
CA GLY A 162 -8.65 -4.33 4.37
C GLY A 162 -7.81 -5.48 3.78
N PHE A 163 -7.06 -6.23 4.61
CA PHE A 163 -6.30 -7.39 4.16
C PHE A 163 -7.21 -8.59 3.88
N ALA A 164 -8.16 -8.88 4.77
CA ALA A 164 -9.13 -9.95 4.55
C ALA A 164 -9.92 -9.74 3.25
N PHE A 165 -10.36 -8.51 2.99
CA PHE A 165 -11.06 -8.13 1.77
C PHE A 165 -10.16 -8.23 0.52
N ASN A 166 -8.88 -7.89 0.66
CA ASN A 166 -7.89 -8.06 -0.41
C ASN A 166 -7.73 -9.54 -0.80
N LEU A 167 -7.60 -10.41 0.20
CA LEU A 167 -7.50 -11.86 -0.01
C LEU A 167 -8.79 -12.44 -0.59
N GLU A 168 -9.96 -12.08 -0.04
CA GLU A 168 -11.25 -12.57 -0.52
C GLU A 168 -11.49 -12.23 -1.99
N ARG A 169 -11.20 -10.99 -2.37
CA ARG A 169 -11.36 -10.56 -3.76
C ARG A 169 -10.24 -11.04 -4.68
N GLY A 170 -9.09 -11.46 -4.12
CA GLY A 170 -7.89 -11.73 -4.91
C GLY A 170 -7.32 -10.46 -5.55
N ASN A 171 -7.45 -9.31 -4.88
CA ASN A 171 -6.89 -8.06 -5.37
C ASN A 171 -5.39 -8.02 -5.11
N TYR A 172 -4.60 -7.55 -6.08
CA TYR A 172 -3.14 -7.61 -6.04
C TYR A 172 -2.46 -6.33 -5.52
N ASP A 173 -3.15 -5.49 -4.74
CA ASP A 173 -2.58 -4.28 -4.12
C ASP A 173 -1.38 -4.57 -3.21
N VAL A 174 -1.25 -5.81 -2.72
CA VAL A 174 -0.09 -6.27 -1.96
C VAL A 174 1.20 -6.25 -2.79
N TYR A 175 1.13 -6.49 -4.10
CA TYR A 175 2.33 -6.51 -4.95
C TYR A 175 2.99 -5.14 -5.08
N PRO A 176 2.28 -4.06 -5.47
CA PRO A 176 2.88 -2.74 -5.47
C PRO A 176 3.25 -2.25 -4.07
N LEU A 177 2.53 -2.67 -3.01
CA LEU A 177 2.90 -2.40 -1.62
C LEU A 177 4.28 -2.98 -1.30
N PHE A 178 4.50 -4.27 -1.58
CA PHE A 178 5.78 -4.95 -1.35
C PHE A 178 6.92 -4.32 -2.16
N LEU A 179 6.71 -4.03 -3.45
CA LEU A 179 7.72 -3.38 -4.30
C LEU A 179 8.09 -2.00 -3.76
N SER A 180 7.11 -1.25 -3.24
CA SER A 180 7.33 0.06 -2.62
C SER A 180 8.08 -0.04 -1.28
N ALA A 181 7.82 -1.08 -0.49
CA ALA A 181 8.54 -1.37 0.74
C ALA A 181 10.01 -1.74 0.46
N LEU A 182 10.23 -2.60 -0.55
CA LEU A 182 11.56 -2.98 -1.00
C LEU A 182 12.33 -1.77 -1.57
N PHE A 183 11.66 -0.90 -2.32
CA PHE A 183 12.23 0.37 -2.78
C PHE A 183 12.68 1.23 -1.59
N LEU A 184 11.81 1.45 -0.60
CA LEU A 184 12.15 2.26 0.57
C LEU A 184 13.36 1.69 1.32
N TRP A 185 13.42 0.38 1.48
CA TRP A 185 14.55 -0.31 2.10
C TRP A 185 15.84 -0.15 1.29
N LEU A 186 15.79 -0.25 -0.05
CA LEU A 186 16.95 -0.07 -0.92
C LEU A 186 17.47 1.37 -0.97
N LEU A 187 16.65 2.37 -0.65
CA LEU A 187 17.12 3.76 -0.59
C LEU A 187 18.29 3.96 0.38
N TRP A 188 18.40 3.15 1.45
CA TRP A 188 19.54 3.21 2.37
C TRP A 188 20.51 2.03 2.20
N LYS A 189 20.01 0.84 1.90
CA LYS A 189 20.87 -0.36 1.84
C LYS A 189 21.75 -0.37 0.60
N ARG A 190 21.27 0.16 -0.50
CA ARG A 190 21.94 0.25 -1.79
C ARG A 190 21.66 1.61 -2.43
N PRO A 191 22.20 2.70 -1.86
CA PRO A 191 21.87 4.07 -2.27
C PRO A 191 22.20 4.34 -3.74
N ASP A 192 23.19 3.66 -4.32
CA ASP A 192 23.69 3.88 -5.67
C ASP A 192 22.99 3.05 -6.75
N TRP A 193 22.07 2.15 -6.36
CA TRP A 193 21.34 1.28 -7.29
C TRP A 193 20.15 2.01 -7.95
N VAL A 194 20.42 3.10 -8.64
CA VAL A 194 19.39 3.97 -9.24
C VAL A 194 18.44 3.18 -10.13
N TRP A 195 18.98 2.35 -11.04
CA TRP A 195 18.19 1.55 -11.98
C TRP A 195 17.24 0.57 -11.29
N VAL A 196 17.71 -0.10 -10.23
CA VAL A 196 16.88 -1.04 -9.47
C VAL A 196 15.80 -0.30 -8.68
N GLN A 197 16.12 0.83 -8.07
CA GLN A 197 15.16 1.65 -7.36
C GLN A 197 14.08 2.20 -8.31
N VAL A 198 14.47 2.66 -9.50
CA VAL A 198 13.52 3.07 -10.55
C VAL A 198 12.66 1.89 -10.99
N LEU A 199 13.28 0.73 -11.26
CA LEU A 199 12.54 -0.48 -11.69
C LEU A 199 11.45 -0.86 -10.68
N LEU A 200 11.75 -0.89 -9.39
CA LEU A 200 10.78 -1.28 -8.35
C LEU A 200 9.58 -0.33 -8.29
N VAL A 201 9.82 0.99 -8.29
CA VAL A 201 8.72 1.96 -8.27
C VAL A 201 7.95 1.95 -9.58
N SER A 202 8.63 1.81 -10.72
CA SER A 202 7.98 1.69 -12.03
C SER A 202 7.12 0.43 -12.13
N MET A 203 7.62 -0.73 -11.68
CA MET A 203 6.81 -1.95 -11.61
C MET A 203 5.58 -1.76 -10.72
N ALA A 204 5.75 -1.14 -9.53
CA ALA A 204 4.63 -0.83 -8.65
C ALA A 204 3.59 0.08 -9.35
N ALA A 205 4.05 1.13 -10.06
CA ALA A 205 3.20 2.04 -10.81
C ALA A 205 2.53 1.38 -12.03
N HIS A 206 3.19 0.42 -12.67
CA HIS A 206 2.64 -0.35 -13.79
C HIS A 206 1.79 -1.55 -13.37
N LEU A 207 1.76 -1.89 -12.08
CA LEU A 207 0.75 -2.77 -11.51
C LEU A 207 -0.52 -1.98 -11.16
N LYS A 208 -0.35 -0.84 -10.50
CA LYS A 208 -1.41 0.10 -10.11
C LYS A 208 -0.87 1.52 -10.26
N LEU A 209 -1.57 2.42 -10.91
CA LEU A 209 -1.04 3.76 -11.27
C LEU A 209 -0.66 4.64 -10.07
N TYR A 210 -1.35 4.51 -8.94
CA TYR A 210 -1.19 5.42 -7.80
C TYR A 210 0.21 5.41 -7.13
N PRO A 211 1.03 4.32 -7.14
CA PRO A 211 2.41 4.39 -6.65
C PRO A 211 3.34 5.30 -7.46
N ALA A 212 2.92 5.77 -8.64
CA ALA A 212 3.71 6.70 -9.44
C ALA A 212 4.09 7.99 -8.68
N ILE A 213 3.32 8.39 -7.66
CA ILE A 213 3.67 9.51 -6.77
C ILE A 213 5.05 9.32 -6.10
N LEU A 214 5.51 8.09 -5.93
CA LEU A 214 6.82 7.77 -5.33
C LEU A 214 8.00 8.16 -6.24
N PHE A 215 7.77 8.46 -7.53
CA PHE A 215 8.84 8.98 -8.39
C PHE A 215 9.43 10.27 -7.84
N VAL A 216 8.67 11.04 -7.05
CA VAL A 216 9.18 12.24 -6.40
C VAL A 216 10.38 11.96 -5.47
N LEU A 217 10.40 10.81 -4.78
CA LEU A 217 11.54 10.43 -3.94
C LEU A 217 12.79 10.11 -4.77
N ILE A 218 12.60 9.43 -5.91
CA ILE A 218 13.68 9.10 -6.83
C ILE A 218 14.30 10.38 -7.38
N LEU A 219 13.45 11.30 -7.87
CA LEU A 219 13.88 12.59 -8.39
C LEU A 219 14.57 13.44 -7.32
N TRP A 220 14.04 13.47 -6.11
CA TRP A 220 14.62 14.20 -5.00
C TRP A 220 15.99 13.67 -4.58
N LYS A 221 16.15 12.34 -4.52
CA LYS A 221 17.41 11.70 -4.11
C LYS A 221 18.48 11.75 -5.20
N HIS A 222 18.13 11.43 -6.44
CA HIS A 222 19.11 11.18 -7.52
C HIS A 222 19.17 12.32 -8.54
N GLY A 223 18.19 13.24 -8.53
CA GLY A 223 18.11 14.34 -9.47
C GLY A 223 18.17 13.88 -10.93
N ARG A 224 18.97 14.56 -11.75
CA ARG A 224 19.09 14.29 -13.19
C ARG A 224 19.58 12.86 -13.52
N LYS A 225 20.31 12.20 -12.60
CA LYS A 225 20.82 10.82 -12.82
C LYS A 225 19.70 9.80 -12.94
N SER A 226 18.52 10.09 -12.42
CA SER A 226 17.35 9.19 -12.49
C SER A 226 16.50 9.37 -13.75
N LEU A 227 16.69 10.45 -14.54
CA LEU A 227 15.81 10.75 -15.67
C LEU A 227 15.88 9.67 -16.76
N LEU A 228 17.09 9.29 -17.18
CA LEU A 228 17.26 8.24 -18.19
C LEU A 228 16.67 6.90 -17.72
N PRO A 229 17.01 6.37 -16.50
CA PRO A 229 16.35 5.17 -15.99
C PRO A 229 14.82 5.29 -15.93
N LEU A 230 14.27 6.42 -15.48
CA LEU A 230 12.81 6.63 -15.42
C LEU A 230 12.18 6.53 -16.80
N VAL A 231 12.74 7.20 -17.80
CA VAL A 231 12.20 7.15 -19.16
C VAL A 231 12.29 5.75 -19.73
N VAL A 232 13.47 5.12 -19.69
CA VAL A 232 13.70 3.82 -20.31
C VAL A 232 12.83 2.74 -19.66
N VAL A 233 12.84 2.64 -18.32
CA VAL A 233 12.10 1.58 -17.63
C VAL A 233 10.59 1.75 -17.81
N ASN A 234 10.06 2.97 -17.67
CA ASN A 234 8.61 3.17 -17.87
C ASN A 234 8.19 2.96 -19.31
N LEU A 235 9.02 3.32 -20.30
CA LEU A 235 8.73 3.06 -21.70
C LEU A 235 8.70 1.54 -21.99
N VAL A 236 9.68 0.79 -21.48
CA VAL A 236 9.72 -0.68 -21.61
C VAL A 236 8.49 -1.33 -20.98
N LEU A 237 8.12 -0.94 -19.74
CA LEU A 237 6.95 -1.50 -19.07
C LEU A 237 5.63 -1.09 -19.73
N ALA A 238 5.54 0.12 -20.28
CA ALA A 238 4.36 0.58 -20.99
C ALA A 238 4.17 -0.14 -22.34
N LEU A 239 5.26 -0.39 -23.04
CA LEU A 239 5.27 -1.01 -24.38
C LEU A 239 5.42 -2.54 -24.35
N CYS A 240 5.44 -3.18 -23.18
CA CYS A 240 5.72 -4.62 -23.06
C CYS A 240 4.72 -5.54 -23.81
N LEU A 241 3.52 -5.04 -24.13
CA LEU A 241 2.52 -5.72 -24.98
C LEU A 241 2.35 -5.05 -26.36
N GLY A 242 3.26 -4.17 -26.73
CA GLY A 242 3.22 -3.41 -27.99
C GLY A 242 2.42 -2.09 -27.88
N PRO A 243 2.62 -1.20 -28.88
CA PRO A 243 2.05 0.15 -28.88
C PRO A 243 0.51 0.16 -29.00
N GLU A 244 -0.08 -0.81 -29.66
CA GLU A 244 -1.53 -0.93 -29.80
C GLU A 244 -2.21 -1.17 -28.45
N ASN A 245 -1.70 -2.12 -27.64
CA ASN A 245 -2.23 -2.39 -26.31
C ASN A 245 -2.01 -1.21 -25.35
N LEU A 246 -0.88 -0.48 -25.50
CA LEU A 246 -0.67 0.75 -24.76
C LEU A 246 -1.72 1.81 -25.12
N TRP A 247 -2.02 1.98 -26.42
CA TRP A 247 -3.04 2.93 -26.87
C TRP A 247 -4.44 2.57 -26.35
N LEU A 248 -4.82 1.29 -26.40
CA LEU A 248 -6.09 0.79 -25.86
C LEU A 248 -6.18 1.06 -24.36
N PHE A 249 -5.11 0.83 -23.61
CA PHE A 249 -5.04 1.16 -22.18
C PHE A 249 -5.24 2.67 -21.93
N ILE A 250 -4.50 3.53 -22.63
CA ILE A 250 -4.60 4.99 -22.48
C ILE A 250 -6.02 5.46 -22.77
N ARG A 251 -6.60 4.99 -23.88
CA ARG A 251 -7.98 5.31 -24.27
C ARG A 251 -8.96 4.91 -23.16
N ARG A 252 -8.80 3.71 -22.61
CA ARG A 252 -9.65 3.19 -21.52
C ARG A 252 -9.59 4.07 -20.28
N ILE A 253 -8.37 4.42 -19.82
CA ILE A 253 -8.17 5.29 -18.65
C ILE A 253 -8.74 6.69 -18.90
N ALA A 254 -8.45 7.28 -20.08
CA ALA A 254 -8.83 8.66 -20.36
C ALA A 254 -10.34 8.86 -20.53
N PHE A 255 -11.04 7.87 -21.12
CA PHE A 255 -12.46 8.02 -21.49
C PHE A 255 -13.39 7.18 -20.63
N ASP A 256 -13.09 5.89 -20.38
CA ASP A 256 -14.04 5.02 -19.69
C ASP A 256 -14.05 5.20 -18.15
N ILE A 257 -12.88 5.47 -17.54
CA ILE A 257 -12.79 5.66 -16.08
C ILE A 257 -13.20 7.07 -15.67
N SER A 258 -12.93 8.07 -16.50
CA SER A 258 -13.28 9.46 -16.20
C SER A 258 -14.79 9.66 -16.01
N GLU A 259 -15.62 8.85 -16.67
CA GLU A 259 -17.08 8.92 -16.60
C GLU A 259 -17.71 8.15 -15.42
N ARG A 260 -16.95 7.23 -14.77
CA ARG A 260 -17.50 6.43 -13.67
C ARG A 260 -17.54 7.22 -12.36
N LYS A 261 -18.71 7.74 -12.02
CA LYS A 261 -19.02 8.21 -10.66
C LYS A 261 -19.31 6.99 -9.79
N THR A 262 -18.35 6.57 -8.98
CA THR A 262 -18.55 5.45 -8.05
C THR A 262 -18.80 5.99 -6.64
N THR A 263 -20.08 6.01 -6.25
CA THR A 263 -20.53 6.37 -4.90
C THR A 263 -20.62 5.16 -3.95
N TRP A 264 -19.94 4.07 -4.29
CA TRP A 264 -19.99 2.86 -3.49
C TRP A 264 -19.37 3.06 -2.10
N ILE A 265 -20.01 2.49 -1.08
CA ILE A 265 -19.70 2.64 0.35
C ILE A 265 -18.23 2.33 0.68
N GLY A 266 -17.61 1.37 -0.02
CA GLY A 266 -16.21 1.00 0.13
C GLY A 266 -15.20 1.93 -0.55
N ASN A 267 -15.64 3.01 -1.19
CA ASN A 267 -14.75 3.96 -1.85
C ASN A 267 -14.41 5.12 -0.90
N HIS A 268 -13.12 5.29 -0.57
CA HIS A 268 -12.59 6.30 0.36
C HIS A 268 -11.93 7.48 -0.34
N SER A 269 -12.09 7.61 -1.65
CA SER A 269 -11.54 8.73 -2.40
C SER A 269 -12.17 10.05 -1.99
N ALA A 270 -11.48 11.15 -2.26
CA ALA A 270 -12.01 12.50 -2.10
C ALA A 270 -13.31 12.71 -2.90
N TYR A 271 -13.39 12.11 -4.09
CA TYR A 271 -14.59 12.15 -4.95
C TYR A 271 -15.79 11.45 -4.32
N ALA A 272 -15.57 10.24 -3.79
CA ALA A 272 -16.63 9.49 -3.14
C ALA A 272 -17.07 10.18 -1.84
N TYR A 273 -16.14 10.74 -1.08
CA TYR A 273 -16.48 11.47 0.13
C TYR A 273 -17.28 12.75 -0.17
N ALA A 274 -16.92 13.48 -1.22
CA ALA A 274 -17.63 14.67 -1.65
C ALA A 274 -19.10 14.38 -2.00
N SER A 275 -19.38 13.19 -2.56
CA SER A 275 -20.75 12.81 -2.96
C SER A 275 -21.76 12.78 -1.81
N PHE A 276 -21.29 12.59 -0.56
CA PHE A 276 -22.16 12.65 0.64
C PHE A 276 -22.72 14.06 0.92
N PHE A 277 -22.09 15.10 0.35
CA PHE A 277 -22.45 16.51 0.57
C PHE A 277 -23.10 17.15 -0.67
N GLN A 278 -23.32 16.36 -1.73
CA GLN A 278 -23.91 16.84 -2.97
C GLN A 278 -25.39 16.45 -3.06
N TYR A 279 -26.26 17.44 -3.29
CA TYR A 279 -27.68 17.21 -3.55
C TYR A 279 -27.97 16.80 -5.00
N ASP A 280 -27.08 17.13 -5.93
CA ASP A 280 -27.24 16.81 -7.36
C ASP A 280 -26.08 15.94 -7.87
N VAL A 281 -26.33 14.64 -7.95
CA VAL A 281 -25.36 13.64 -8.42
C VAL A 281 -25.27 13.58 -9.95
N GLN A 282 -26.20 14.27 -10.68
CA GLN A 282 -26.31 14.15 -12.14
C GLN A 282 -25.41 15.13 -12.91
N SER A 283 -24.87 16.14 -12.25
CA SER A 283 -23.95 17.09 -12.89
C SER A 283 -22.59 16.44 -13.20
N ASN A 284 -22.12 16.56 -14.46
CA ASN A 284 -20.78 16.12 -14.88
C ASN A 284 -19.66 17.09 -14.47
N ALA A 285 -20.00 18.30 -14.03
CA ALA A 285 -19.02 19.25 -13.52
C ALA A 285 -18.56 18.84 -12.11
N PRO A 286 -17.25 19.01 -11.78
CA PRO A 286 -16.79 18.79 -10.42
C PRO A 286 -17.48 19.79 -9.48
N SER A 287 -18.05 19.28 -8.39
CA SER A 287 -18.67 20.16 -7.40
C SER A 287 -17.61 20.93 -6.59
N ALA A 288 -18.04 22.00 -5.92
CA ALA A 288 -17.18 22.73 -4.99
C ALA A 288 -16.63 21.82 -3.89
N PHE A 289 -17.40 20.83 -3.43
CA PHE A 289 -16.97 19.85 -2.43
C PHE A 289 -15.89 18.93 -2.98
N GLU A 290 -16.01 18.43 -4.22
CA GLU A 290 -14.97 17.63 -4.86
C GLU A 290 -13.65 18.41 -4.93
N LEU A 291 -13.70 19.68 -5.33
CA LEU A 291 -12.52 20.52 -5.39
C LEU A 291 -11.88 20.76 -4.00
N ILE A 292 -12.70 21.03 -2.97
CA ILE A 292 -12.21 21.24 -1.60
C ILE A 292 -11.56 19.96 -1.06
N PHE A 293 -12.26 18.81 -1.17
CA PHE A 293 -11.75 17.55 -0.62
C PHE A 293 -10.56 16.99 -1.40
N LEU A 294 -10.36 17.38 -2.67
CA LEU A 294 -9.12 17.10 -3.40
C LEU A 294 -8.01 18.09 -3.07
N ALA A 295 -8.32 19.38 -3.01
CA ALA A 295 -7.32 20.43 -2.80
C ALA A 295 -6.68 20.32 -1.41
N LEU A 296 -7.44 19.92 -0.39
CA LEU A 296 -6.96 19.83 0.99
C LEU A 296 -5.79 18.85 1.14
N PRO A 297 -5.91 17.54 0.83
CA PRO A 297 -4.80 16.60 0.96
C PRO A 297 -3.63 16.95 0.02
N VAL A 298 -3.90 17.45 -1.19
CA VAL A 298 -2.87 17.89 -2.13
C VAL A 298 -2.11 19.09 -1.57
N GLY A 299 -2.80 20.10 -1.03
CA GLY A 299 -2.19 21.28 -0.41
C GLY A 299 -1.30 20.92 0.79
N VAL A 300 -1.79 20.04 1.67
CA VAL A 300 -1.02 19.49 2.81
C VAL A 300 0.26 18.81 2.31
N TRP A 301 0.15 17.96 1.30
CA TRP A 301 1.30 17.24 0.74
C TRP A 301 2.30 18.18 0.04
N ILE A 302 1.83 19.16 -0.75
CA ILE A 302 2.71 20.15 -1.39
C ILE A 302 3.47 20.96 -0.34
N ALA A 303 2.80 21.41 0.73
CA ALA A 303 3.46 22.12 1.83
C ALA A 303 4.57 21.27 2.48
N ALA A 304 4.29 20.00 2.73
CA ALA A 304 5.26 19.03 3.25
C ALA A 304 6.43 18.84 2.27
N LEU A 305 6.14 18.61 1.00
CA LEU A 305 7.14 18.41 -0.06
C LEU A 305 8.07 19.60 -0.17
N LEU A 306 7.53 20.82 -0.27
CA LEU A 306 8.32 22.05 -0.38
C LEU A 306 9.23 22.24 0.83
N ARG A 307 8.72 21.98 2.03
CA ARG A 307 9.52 22.07 3.25
C ARG A 307 10.66 21.07 3.26
N LEU A 308 10.36 19.78 3.05
CA LEU A 308 11.37 18.73 3.03
C LEU A 308 12.40 18.95 1.91
N TRP A 309 11.94 19.37 0.74
CA TRP A 309 12.80 19.67 -0.41
C TRP A 309 13.83 20.76 -0.10
N ARG A 310 13.39 21.86 0.53
CA ARG A 310 14.29 22.98 0.95
C ARG A 310 15.37 22.53 1.94
N GLN A 311 15.10 21.51 2.74
CA GLN A 311 16.07 20.96 3.70
C GLN A 311 17.10 20.03 3.06
N GLY A 312 16.94 19.68 1.79
CA GLY A 312 17.77 18.70 1.08
C GLY A 312 17.44 17.24 1.46
N TYR A 313 17.92 16.30 0.66
CA TYR A 313 17.66 14.89 0.89
C TYR A 313 18.47 14.35 2.07
N SER A 314 17.79 13.64 2.98
CA SER A 314 18.38 12.65 3.89
C SER A 314 17.46 11.42 3.89
N TYR A 315 18.00 10.24 4.28
CA TYR A 315 17.19 9.03 4.31
C TYR A 315 15.96 9.18 5.24
N ARG A 316 16.15 9.77 6.43
CA ARG A 316 15.08 10.05 7.40
C ARG A 316 13.97 10.92 6.80
N ARG A 317 14.31 11.99 6.10
CA ARG A 317 13.34 12.84 5.39
C ARG A 317 12.67 12.10 4.23
N GLY A 318 13.42 11.23 3.54
CA GLY A 318 12.87 10.35 2.51
C GLY A 318 11.81 9.41 3.07
N VAL A 319 12.01 8.84 4.26
CA VAL A 319 11.02 8.00 4.96
C VAL A 319 9.77 8.81 5.33
N TRP A 320 9.92 10.05 5.82
CA TRP A 320 8.76 10.93 6.05
C TRP A 320 8.00 11.26 4.76
N LEU A 321 8.70 11.61 3.68
CA LEU A 321 8.04 11.89 2.40
C LEU A 321 7.33 10.65 1.84
N PHE A 322 7.94 9.47 1.97
CA PHE A 322 7.28 8.21 1.63
C PHE A 322 5.97 8.05 2.40
N ALA A 323 6.00 8.20 3.72
CA ALA A 323 4.82 8.08 4.57
C ALA A 323 3.72 9.10 4.21
N LEU A 324 4.10 10.32 3.79
CA LEU A 324 3.18 11.36 3.31
C LEU A 324 2.56 11.03 1.94
N CYS A 325 3.24 10.28 1.07
CA CYS A 325 2.69 9.84 -0.22
C CYS A 325 1.56 8.82 -0.06
N ILE A 326 1.59 7.98 0.97
CA ILE A 326 0.66 6.86 1.11
C ILE A 326 -0.82 7.29 1.28
N PRO A 327 -1.18 8.23 2.17
CA PRO A 327 -2.56 8.71 2.25
C PRO A 327 -3.06 9.29 0.92
N LEU A 328 -2.21 9.99 0.16
CA LEU A 328 -2.60 10.50 -1.15
C LEU A 328 -2.93 9.40 -2.15
N MET A 329 -2.21 8.29 -2.12
CA MET A 329 -2.50 7.11 -2.97
C MET A 329 -3.91 6.56 -2.73
N ASN A 330 -4.45 6.76 -1.52
CA ASN A 330 -5.81 6.38 -1.17
C ASN A 330 -6.83 7.48 -1.46
N LEU A 331 -6.47 8.74 -1.28
CA LEU A 331 -7.40 9.87 -1.33
C LEU A 331 -7.62 10.41 -2.75
N LEU A 332 -6.58 10.42 -3.61
CA LEU A 332 -6.63 11.07 -4.92
C LEU A 332 -7.31 10.25 -6.04
N PRO A 333 -7.16 8.91 -6.15
CA PRO A 333 -7.81 8.17 -7.21
C PRO A 333 -9.34 8.26 -7.09
N ARG A 334 -10.07 8.36 -8.21
CA ARG A 334 -11.55 8.36 -8.21
C ARG A 334 -12.14 7.11 -7.55
N VAL A 335 -11.42 6.00 -7.65
CA VAL A 335 -11.77 4.72 -7.05
C VAL A 335 -10.69 4.30 -6.08
N SER A 336 -11.04 4.21 -4.81
CA SER A 336 -10.15 3.80 -3.72
C SER A 336 -10.90 2.92 -2.73
N TYR A 337 -10.94 1.62 -3.01
CA TYR A 337 -11.68 0.66 -2.18
C TYR A 337 -10.87 0.17 -0.97
N ASP A 338 -11.55 -0.47 -0.05
CA ASP A 338 -11.05 -0.98 1.23
C ASP A 338 -9.79 -1.82 1.15
N TYR A 339 -9.58 -2.56 0.07
CA TYR A 339 -8.35 -3.35 -0.11
C TYR A 339 -7.09 -2.48 -0.18
N LYS A 340 -7.21 -1.21 -0.54
CA LYS A 340 -6.08 -0.27 -0.49
C LYS A 340 -5.70 0.16 0.93
N LEU A 341 -6.55 -0.07 1.93
CA LEU A 341 -6.27 0.33 3.31
C LEU A 341 -5.05 -0.41 3.90
N ILE A 342 -4.62 -1.52 3.29
CA ILE A 342 -3.35 -2.18 3.65
C ILE A 342 -2.13 -1.25 3.54
N TRP A 343 -2.18 -0.24 2.67
CA TRP A 343 -1.11 0.74 2.53
C TRP A 343 -0.92 1.61 3.78
N PHE A 344 -1.95 1.74 4.61
CA PHE A 344 -1.89 2.50 5.85
C PHE A 344 -0.83 1.98 6.84
N PHE A 345 -0.47 0.69 6.78
CA PHE A 345 0.57 0.14 7.64
C PHE A 345 1.96 0.74 7.38
N ALA A 346 2.21 1.32 6.21
CA ALA A 346 3.46 2.00 5.92
C ALA A 346 3.64 3.30 6.74
N PRO A 347 2.74 4.31 6.70
CA PRO A 347 2.84 5.46 7.59
C PRO A 347 2.70 5.08 9.07
N ALA A 348 1.89 4.06 9.42
CA ALA A 348 1.78 3.57 10.78
C ALA A 348 3.13 3.06 11.31
N ALA A 349 3.89 2.28 10.52
CA ALA A 349 5.23 1.83 10.89
C ALA A 349 6.17 3.00 11.19
N VAL A 350 6.15 4.03 10.34
CA VAL A 350 7.00 5.21 10.48
C VAL A 350 6.66 5.97 11.77
N ILE A 351 5.36 6.24 12.01
CA ILE A 351 4.90 6.98 13.19
C ILE A 351 5.14 6.17 14.46
N LEU A 352 4.80 4.88 14.48
CA LEU A 352 5.01 4.02 15.65
C LEU A 352 6.48 3.97 16.07
N VAL A 353 7.40 3.78 15.13
CA VAL A 353 8.83 3.73 15.44
C VAL A 353 9.34 5.08 15.93
N ALA A 354 9.03 6.17 15.22
CA ALA A 354 9.50 7.51 15.58
C ALA A 354 8.97 7.95 16.95
N GLU A 355 7.67 7.76 17.20
CA GLU A 355 7.03 8.21 18.44
C GLU A 355 7.30 7.29 19.63
N SER A 356 7.48 5.97 19.42
CA SER A 356 7.95 5.08 20.49
C SER A 356 9.31 5.50 21.01
N TRP A 357 10.23 5.89 20.12
CA TRP A 357 11.53 6.43 20.50
C TRP A 357 11.39 7.71 21.34
N ARG A 358 10.60 8.68 20.85
CA ARG A 358 10.35 9.94 21.57
C ARG A 358 9.65 9.75 22.91
N PHE A 359 8.72 8.78 22.99
CA PHE A 359 8.03 8.43 24.24
C PHE A 359 8.98 7.90 25.30
N ILE A 360 9.89 6.99 24.91
CA ILE A 360 10.92 6.46 25.82
C ILE A 360 11.88 7.57 26.29
N GLN A 361 12.10 8.59 25.46
CA GLN A 361 12.86 9.79 25.85
C GLN A 361 12.07 10.78 26.74
N GLY A 362 10.86 10.43 27.17
CA GLY A 362 10.04 11.23 28.08
C GLY A 362 9.10 12.23 27.40
N SER A 363 8.88 12.15 26.09
CA SER A 363 7.95 13.05 25.38
C SER A 363 6.50 12.65 25.66
N LYS A 364 5.75 13.48 26.41
CA LYS A 364 4.32 13.28 26.67
C LYS A 364 3.48 13.37 25.38
N THR A 365 3.84 14.26 24.46
CA THR A 365 3.13 14.41 23.18
C THR A 365 3.24 13.14 22.32
N ALA A 366 4.35 12.42 22.40
CA ALA A 366 4.51 11.16 21.70
C ALA A 366 3.51 10.10 22.18
N GLY A 367 3.24 10.03 23.49
CA GLY A 367 2.21 9.12 24.03
C GLY A 367 0.81 9.42 23.49
N ILE A 368 0.45 10.71 23.38
CA ILE A 368 -0.84 11.14 22.80
C ILE A 368 -0.90 10.74 21.31
N THR A 369 0.17 10.98 20.56
CA THR A 369 0.24 10.60 19.14
C THR A 369 0.09 9.09 18.93
N LEU A 370 0.76 8.29 19.76
CA LEU A 370 0.66 6.82 19.72
C LEU A 370 -0.79 6.36 20.02
N ALA A 371 -1.42 6.89 21.06
CA ALA A 371 -2.80 6.58 21.40
C ALA A 371 -3.76 6.97 20.26
N THR A 372 -3.59 8.16 19.69
CA THR A 372 -4.38 8.63 18.53
C THR A 372 -4.21 7.71 17.33
N LEU A 373 -2.97 7.31 17.02
CA LEU A 373 -2.70 6.39 15.92
C LEU A 373 -3.36 5.02 16.12
N MET A 374 -3.33 4.48 17.34
CA MET A 374 -4.01 3.21 17.65
C MET A 374 -5.51 3.30 17.41
N VAL A 375 -6.16 4.40 17.83
CA VAL A 375 -7.58 4.64 17.55
C VAL A 375 -7.83 4.74 16.04
N LEU A 376 -7.00 5.49 15.31
CA LEU A 376 -7.11 5.59 13.83
C LEU A 376 -6.93 4.24 13.15
N MET A 377 -5.99 3.42 13.59
CA MET A 377 -5.83 2.06 13.08
C MET A 377 -7.10 1.23 13.27
N MET A 378 -7.71 1.27 14.45
CA MET A 378 -8.96 0.55 14.70
C MET A 378 -10.09 1.07 13.79
N MET A 379 -10.21 2.40 13.60
CA MET A 379 -11.25 3.00 12.77
C MET A 379 -11.06 2.72 11.28
N ILE A 380 -9.82 2.72 10.79
CA ILE A 380 -9.50 2.47 9.38
C ILE A 380 -9.74 0.98 9.03
N HIS A 381 -9.41 0.07 9.94
CA HIS A 381 -9.48 -1.36 9.67
C HIS A 381 -10.78 -2.05 10.13
N ARG A 382 -11.75 -1.30 10.65
CA ARG A 382 -13.08 -1.87 10.91
C ARG A 382 -13.80 -2.20 9.60
N SER A 383 -14.63 -3.24 9.62
CA SER A 383 -15.57 -3.53 8.54
C SER A 383 -16.63 -2.43 8.42
N PHE A 384 -17.27 -2.33 7.25
CA PHE A 384 -18.33 -1.34 7.03
C PHE A 384 -19.63 -1.65 7.76
N ALA A 385 -20.28 -0.57 8.22
CA ALA A 385 -21.74 -0.59 8.36
C ALA A 385 -22.40 -0.61 6.97
N ILE A 386 -23.50 -1.31 6.84
CA ILE A 386 -24.25 -1.52 5.58
C ILE A 386 -24.85 -0.20 5.04
N THR A 387 -24.91 0.86 5.84
CA THR A 387 -25.49 2.15 5.48
C THR A 387 -24.43 3.10 4.90
N PRO A 388 -24.70 3.73 3.73
CA PRO A 388 -23.87 4.77 3.18
C PRO A 388 -23.94 6.01 4.08
N ASP A 389 -22.88 6.24 4.84
CA ASP A 389 -22.76 7.37 5.77
C ASP A 389 -21.38 8.01 5.58
N ALA A 390 -21.34 9.34 5.59
CA ALA A 390 -20.10 10.09 5.55
C ALA A 390 -19.15 9.68 6.68
N PHE A 391 -19.66 9.30 7.85
CA PHE A 391 -18.87 8.79 8.98
C PHE A 391 -18.33 7.37 8.77
N ALA A 392 -18.91 6.58 7.87
CA ALA A 392 -18.41 5.26 7.50
C ALA A 392 -17.22 5.37 6.54
N SER A 393 -17.08 6.48 5.82
CA SER A 393 -15.94 6.74 4.95
C SER A 393 -14.63 6.78 5.72
N LYS A 394 -13.56 6.27 5.12
CA LYS A 394 -12.21 6.33 5.71
C LYS A 394 -11.47 7.62 5.34
N TYR A 395 -12.03 8.46 4.48
CA TYR A 395 -11.43 9.73 4.06
C TYR A 395 -10.97 10.60 5.25
N PRO A 396 -11.81 10.91 6.27
CA PRO A 396 -11.39 11.77 7.39
C PRO A 396 -10.21 11.18 8.16
N TYR A 397 -10.21 9.87 8.38
CA TYR A 397 -9.15 9.20 9.14
C TYR A 397 -7.82 9.21 8.39
N LEU A 398 -7.84 8.97 7.08
CA LEU A 398 -6.65 9.05 6.22
C LEU A 398 -6.11 10.47 6.13
N LEU A 399 -6.99 11.50 6.10
CA LEU A 399 -6.59 12.89 6.14
C LEU A 399 -5.93 13.26 7.47
N ILE A 400 -6.47 12.78 8.60
CA ILE A 400 -5.86 13.00 9.92
C ILE A 400 -4.46 12.36 9.97
N VAL A 401 -4.28 11.15 9.44
CA VAL A 401 -2.96 10.50 9.35
C VAL A 401 -1.99 11.34 8.51
N LEU A 402 -2.44 11.88 7.38
CA LEU A 402 -1.63 12.77 6.54
C LEU A 402 -1.18 14.01 7.33
N ILE A 403 -2.10 14.65 8.08
CA ILE A 403 -1.81 15.83 8.90
C ILE A 403 -0.85 15.49 10.05
N ILE A 404 -1.06 14.38 10.76
CA ILE A 404 -0.15 13.93 11.82
C ILE A 404 1.24 13.69 11.23
N THR A 405 1.33 12.99 10.10
CA THR A 405 2.61 12.71 9.44
C THR A 405 3.31 14.01 9.02
N LEU A 406 2.55 15.01 8.53
CA LEU A 406 3.09 16.34 8.22
C LEU A 406 3.65 17.04 9.48
N ILE A 407 2.87 17.07 10.57
CA ILE A 407 3.30 17.73 11.81
C ILE A 407 4.59 17.09 12.34
N LEU A 408 4.66 15.76 12.35
CA LEU A 408 5.83 15.01 12.78
C LEU A 408 7.04 15.26 11.88
N ALA A 409 6.85 15.20 10.57
CA ALA A 409 7.91 15.51 9.60
C ALA A 409 8.39 16.96 9.72
N TRP A 410 7.48 17.90 10.09
CA TRP A 410 7.79 19.32 10.25
C TRP A 410 8.55 19.61 11.52
N THR A 411 8.20 18.96 12.62
CA THR A 411 8.79 19.15 13.95
C THR A 411 10.04 18.30 14.17
N ASP A 412 10.29 17.36 13.27
CA ASP A 412 11.44 16.47 13.32
C ASP A 412 12.74 17.26 13.04
N ARG A 413 13.26 17.85 14.14
CA ARG A 413 14.58 18.51 14.12
C ARG A 413 15.64 17.42 14.16
N GLN A 414 16.48 17.37 13.15
CA GLN A 414 17.71 16.60 13.26
C GLN A 414 18.53 17.16 14.44
N SER A 415 18.59 16.42 15.53
CA SER A 415 19.65 16.55 16.54
C SER A 415 20.96 16.02 15.99
#